data_32b664551ff2a70123624397d982df83
#
_entry.id   32b664551ff2a70123624397d982df83
#
_cell.length_a   1.000
_cell.length_b   1.000
_cell.length_c   1.000
_cell.angle_alpha   90.00
_cell.angle_beta   90.00
_cell.angle_gamma   90.00
#
_symmetry.space_group_name_H-M   'P 1'
#
loop_
_entity.id
_entity.type
_entity.pdbx_description
1 polymer ?
#
loop_
_entity_poly.entity_id
_entity_poly.type
_entity_poly.pdbx_seq_one_letter_code
_entity_poly.pdbx_strand_id
1 'polypeptide(L)'
;MKIAISYPPIESDKGVPLLSQNRQFQYFHSSTYIYPMVPASAATLLKQNGYDVFWDDGIAEELSYEEWLARIIQEKPDIIAIETKTPVIKRHWQIINELKVKSAKCKVVLMGDHITALPEESLQNSQVDFALTGGDYDFMLLNLANHLVKGEALEPGWWFRDKNNAIQNTGPFQLKHNLDVLPFIDRELTKWQLYAYKNGNFKRTPGSYMMSGRDCWWGKCTFCSWSTLFPGGRFRTRSAKSALDEVGELIKLGVKEIFEDSGSLPIGPWLEEFCQGMIDRGYNKKVTVSCNMRINGIKEPATWQLMKKAGFRMILFGLESASQETLNKINKNLKVEEIEPGLKMCKQAGLEPHITAMIGYPWESRADAQRTIDLAKDLFKKGLVDTLQATVLIPYPGTPLYKYCQENNLFNFSDYDRFDQREQVMKSELTSEDVKALTRDLYKSFASPQFIIRKILAIRSLADIKFLVKSAAKLLGHLTDFGK
;
A
#
# COMPACT_ATOMS: atom_id res chain seq x y z
N MET A 1 -29.72 -7.97 1.98
CA MET A 1 -28.55 -8.62 1.36
C MET A 1 -27.37 -8.42 2.29
N LYS A 2 -26.67 -9.52 2.62
CA LYS A 2 -25.48 -9.53 3.47
C LYS A 2 -24.20 -9.57 2.63
N ILE A 3 -23.27 -8.64 2.88
CA ILE A 3 -22.05 -8.49 2.10
C ILE A 3 -20.85 -8.63 3.03
N ALA A 4 -19.99 -9.60 2.76
CA ALA A 4 -18.71 -9.75 3.44
C ALA A 4 -17.61 -9.05 2.64
N ILE A 5 -16.77 -8.26 3.32
CA ILE A 5 -15.47 -7.82 2.81
C ILE A 5 -14.44 -8.64 3.55
N SER A 6 -13.73 -9.51 2.82
CA SER A 6 -12.97 -10.59 3.44
C SER A 6 -11.53 -10.68 2.96
N TYR A 7 -10.66 -11.02 3.90
CA TYR A 7 -9.26 -11.38 3.69
C TYR A 7 -9.03 -12.79 4.21
N PRO A 8 -9.17 -13.81 3.34
CA PRO A 8 -8.93 -15.19 3.71
C PRO A 8 -7.50 -15.40 4.23
N PRO A 9 -7.29 -16.20 5.28
CA PRO A 9 -5.95 -16.58 5.70
C PRO A 9 -5.17 -17.27 4.58
N ILE A 10 -3.93 -16.86 4.40
CA ILE A 10 -2.99 -17.47 3.45
C ILE A 10 -1.87 -18.10 4.28
N GLU A 11 -1.96 -19.41 4.45
CA GLU A 11 -0.92 -20.16 5.14
C GLU A 11 0.31 -20.27 4.27
N SER A 12 1.47 -19.90 4.82
CA SER A 12 2.74 -19.92 4.12
C SER A 12 3.90 -20.03 5.11
N ASP A 13 4.89 -20.86 4.76
CA ASP A 13 6.19 -20.92 5.44
C ASP A 13 6.99 -19.61 5.32
N LYS A 14 6.60 -18.75 4.37
CA LYS A 14 7.18 -17.42 4.15
C LYS A 14 6.73 -16.39 5.20
N GLY A 15 5.72 -16.68 6.02
CA GLY A 15 5.17 -15.79 7.04
C GLY A 15 3.79 -15.22 6.70
N VAL A 16 3.44 -14.08 7.32
CA VAL A 16 2.12 -13.44 7.18
C VAL A 16 2.11 -12.50 5.97
N PRO A 17 1.16 -12.67 5.03
CA PRO A 17 1.09 -11.84 3.83
C PRO A 17 0.55 -10.43 4.12
N LEU A 18 1.12 -9.43 3.48
CA LEU A 18 0.60 -8.07 3.44
C LEU A 18 -0.29 -7.91 2.21
N LEU A 19 -1.62 -7.95 2.36
CA LEU A 19 -2.57 -7.85 1.26
C LEU A 19 -3.16 -6.44 1.05
N SER A 20 -3.42 -5.72 2.13
CA SER A 20 -4.18 -4.47 2.09
C SER A 20 -3.44 -3.26 1.51
N GLN A 21 -2.15 -3.39 1.18
CA GLN A 21 -1.37 -2.31 0.59
C GLN A 21 -1.17 -2.52 -0.91
N ASN A 22 -1.68 -1.61 -1.73
CA ASN A 22 -1.69 -1.76 -3.18
C ASN A 22 -0.38 -1.35 -3.90
N ARG A 23 0.71 -1.05 -3.19
CA ARG A 23 1.98 -0.63 -3.81
C ARG A 23 2.98 -1.75 -3.92
N GLN A 24 2.89 -2.72 -3.02
CA GLN A 24 3.82 -3.84 -2.94
C GLN A 24 3.17 -5.00 -2.19
N PHE A 25 3.78 -6.17 -2.31
CA PHE A 25 3.39 -7.36 -1.56
C PHE A 25 4.63 -7.94 -0.90
N GLN A 26 4.53 -8.32 0.37
CA GLN A 26 5.57 -9.03 1.11
C GLN A 26 4.95 -9.99 2.11
N TYR A 27 5.67 -11.06 2.42
CA TYR A 27 5.44 -11.86 3.61
C TYR A 27 6.33 -11.34 4.74
N PHE A 28 5.80 -11.25 5.94
CA PHE A 28 6.52 -10.83 7.14
C PHE A 28 6.60 -11.95 8.16
N HIS A 29 7.78 -12.21 8.73
CA HIS A 29 7.93 -13.16 9.84
C HIS A 29 7.17 -12.73 11.10
N SER A 30 7.09 -11.44 11.36
CA SER A 30 6.26 -10.87 12.41
C SER A 30 5.06 -10.18 11.83
N SER A 31 3.86 -10.48 12.34
CA SER A 31 2.61 -9.87 11.91
C SER A 31 2.73 -8.36 11.77
N THR A 32 2.49 -7.87 10.57
CA THR A 32 2.45 -6.44 10.25
C THR A 32 1.20 -6.19 9.43
N TYR A 33 0.29 -5.38 9.96
CA TYR A 33 -0.99 -5.11 9.32
C TYR A 33 -1.09 -3.65 8.92
N ILE A 34 -1.55 -3.42 7.68
CA ILE A 34 -1.90 -2.09 7.17
C ILE A 34 -3.42 -2.05 7.07
N TYR A 35 -4.01 -1.00 7.56
CA TYR A 35 -5.45 -0.84 7.53
C TYR A 35 -5.96 -0.69 6.09
N PRO A 36 -6.87 -1.55 5.62
CA PRO A 36 -7.32 -1.56 4.23
C PRO A 36 -8.34 -0.43 3.96
N MET A 37 -7.83 0.76 3.68
CA MET A 37 -8.57 2.02 3.62
C MET A 37 -9.76 1.98 2.65
N VAL A 38 -9.54 1.55 1.39
CA VAL A 38 -10.61 1.57 0.39
C VAL A 38 -11.65 0.48 0.64
N PRO A 39 -11.28 -0.76 1.00
CA PRO A 39 -12.25 -1.77 1.45
C PRO A 39 -13.03 -1.37 2.71
N ALA A 40 -12.38 -0.68 3.66
CA ALA A 40 -13.06 -0.16 4.85
C ALA A 40 -14.06 0.97 4.53
N SER A 41 -13.71 1.83 3.56
CA SER A 41 -14.63 2.82 2.99
C SER A 41 -15.81 2.14 2.31
N ALA A 42 -15.58 1.06 1.56
CA ALA A 42 -16.62 0.26 0.92
C ALA A 42 -17.60 -0.34 1.96
N ALA A 43 -17.06 -0.94 3.03
CA ALA A 43 -17.89 -1.47 4.13
C ALA A 43 -18.81 -0.39 4.71
N THR A 44 -18.25 0.78 4.96
CA THR A 44 -18.98 1.92 5.52
C THR A 44 -20.06 2.43 4.57
N LEU A 45 -19.72 2.63 3.30
CA LEU A 45 -20.64 3.13 2.29
C LEU A 45 -21.82 2.16 2.06
N LEU A 46 -21.55 0.86 2.00
CA LEU A 46 -22.56 -0.18 1.90
C LEU A 46 -23.50 -0.17 3.10
N LYS A 47 -22.96 -0.11 4.33
CA LYS A 47 -23.75 -0.04 5.56
C LYS A 47 -24.66 1.18 5.59
N GLN A 48 -24.15 2.35 5.20
CA GLN A 48 -24.95 3.59 5.12
C GLN A 48 -26.08 3.53 4.08
N ASN A 49 -25.92 2.68 3.05
CA ASN A 49 -26.95 2.44 2.04
C ASN A 49 -27.91 1.28 2.41
N GLY A 50 -27.91 0.83 3.67
CA GLY A 50 -28.87 -0.13 4.21
C GLY A 50 -28.53 -1.60 3.95
N TYR A 51 -27.33 -1.91 3.52
CA TYR A 51 -26.85 -3.29 3.39
C TYR A 51 -26.33 -3.82 4.73
N ASP A 52 -26.52 -5.11 4.98
CA ASP A 52 -25.91 -5.82 6.11
C ASP A 52 -24.45 -6.12 5.76
N VAL A 53 -23.50 -5.54 6.50
CA VAL A 53 -22.07 -5.64 6.17
C VAL A 53 -21.34 -6.41 7.26
N PHE A 54 -20.58 -7.40 6.81
CA PHE A 54 -19.71 -8.22 7.63
C PHE A 54 -18.24 -7.97 7.28
N TRP A 55 -17.50 -7.36 8.21
CA TRP A 55 -16.05 -7.20 8.08
C TRP A 55 -15.33 -8.45 8.55
N ASP A 56 -14.52 -9.05 7.68
CA ASP A 56 -13.91 -10.35 7.87
C ASP A 56 -12.45 -10.34 7.43
N ASP A 57 -11.56 -9.97 8.34
CA ASP A 57 -10.11 -10.05 8.09
C ASP A 57 -9.50 -11.21 8.87
N GLY A 58 -9.54 -12.41 8.28
CA GLY A 58 -8.96 -13.60 8.88
C GLY A 58 -7.45 -13.53 9.07
N ILE A 59 -6.75 -12.71 8.27
CA ILE A 59 -5.30 -12.49 8.40
C ILE A 59 -5.01 -11.63 9.64
N ALA A 60 -5.70 -10.50 9.78
CA ALA A 60 -5.48 -9.60 10.92
C ALA A 60 -6.03 -10.16 12.23
N GLU A 61 -7.05 -11.01 12.18
CA GLU A 61 -7.60 -11.76 13.32
C GLU A 61 -6.78 -13.02 13.65
N GLU A 62 -5.76 -13.35 12.85
CA GLU A 62 -4.85 -14.50 13.06
C GLU A 62 -5.60 -15.85 13.08
N LEU A 63 -6.64 -15.98 12.23
CA LEU A 63 -7.41 -17.22 12.11
C LEU A 63 -6.65 -18.25 11.25
N SER A 64 -6.89 -19.53 11.53
CA SER A 64 -6.60 -20.60 10.56
C SER A 64 -7.56 -20.53 9.38
N TYR A 65 -7.20 -21.18 8.29
CA TYR A 65 -8.07 -21.25 7.09
C TYR A 65 -9.40 -21.94 7.42
N GLU A 66 -9.39 -23.01 8.22
CA GLU A 66 -10.55 -23.77 8.65
C GLU A 66 -11.51 -22.92 9.50
N GLU A 67 -10.98 -22.15 10.45
CA GLU A 67 -11.78 -21.24 11.30
C GLU A 67 -12.45 -20.15 10.46
N TRP A 68 -11.70 -19.54 9.53
CA TRP A 68 -12.24 -18.58 8.61
C TRP A 68 -13.34 -19.17 7.72
N LEU A 69 -13.10 -20.34 7.13
CA LEU A 69 -14.07 -21.00 6.25
C LEU A 69 -15.34 -21.38 7.00
N ALA A 70 -15.21 -21.92 8.22
CA ALA A 70 -16.36 -22.23 9.08
C ALA A 70 -17.19 -20.97 9.39
N ARG A 71 -16.52 -19.85 9.68
CA ARG A 71 -17.17 -18.57 9.92
C ARG A 71 -17.94 -18.08 8.69
N ILE A 72 -17.36 -18.12 7.50
CA ILE A 72 -18.05 -17.72 6.27
C ILE A 72 -19.28 -18.59 6.01
N ILE A 73 -19.17 -19.90 6.24
CA ILE A 73 -20.31 -20.84 6.09
C ILE A 73 -21.43 -20.52 7.10
N GLN A 74 -21.07 -20.17 8.32
CA GLN A 74 -22.02 -19.79 9.38
C GLN A 74 -22.71 -18.45 9.07
N GLU A 75 -21.95 -17.44 8.65
CA GLU A 75 -22.42 -16.08 8.38
C GLU A 75 -23.31 -15.98 7.12
N LYS A 76 -23.12 -16.93 6.17
CA LYS A 76 -23.92 -17.04 4.93
C LYS A 76 -24.06 -15.74 4.17
N PRO A 77 -22.96 -15.05 3.81
CA PRO A 77 -23.07 -13.81 3.03
C PRO A 77 -23.65 -14.09 1.65
N ASP A 78 -24.45 -13.15 1.14
CA ASP A 78 -24.93 -13.16 -0.25
C ASP A 78 -23.81 -12.82 -1.22
N ILE A 79 -22.91 -11.92 -0.79
CA ILE A 79 -21.71 -11.53 -1.53
C ILE A 79 -20.49 -11.61 -0.59
N ILE A 80 -19.38 -12.13 -1.10
CA ILE A 80 -18.07 -12.02 -0.48
C ILE A 80 -17.11 -11.30 -1.45
N ALA A 81 -16.57 -10.17 -1.03
CA ALA A 81 -15.58 -9.40 -1.78
C ALA A 81 -14.17 -9.65 -1.20
N ILE A 82 -13.25 -10.11 -2.03
CA ILE A 82 -11.88 -10.48 -1.64
C ILE A 82 -10.90 -9.59 -2.40
N GLU A 83 -10.06 -8.85 -1.68
CA GLU A 83 -8.92 -8.15 -2.26
C GLU A 83 -7.78 -9.15 -2.46
N THR A 84 -7.17 -9.14 -3.65
CA THR A 84 -6.09 -10.06 -4.01
C THR A 84 -4.91 -9.33 -4.61
N LYS A 85 -3.76 -10.02 -4.65
CA LYS A 85 -2.52 -9.57 -5.28
C LYS A 85 -1.87 -10.69 -6.06
N THR A 86 -1.01 -10.33 -7.01
CA THR A 86 -0.33 -11.28 -7.90
C THR A 86 0.28 -12.48 -7.16
N PRO A 87 1.04 -12.35 -6.06
CA PRO A 87 1.67 -13.50 -5.42
C PRO A 87 0.73 -14.49 -4.73
N VAL A 88 -0.53 -14.16 -4.57
CA VAL A 88 -1.51 -15.02 -3.87
C VAL A 88 -2.74 -15.32 -4.71
N ILE A 89 -2.74 -14.91 -5.97
CA ILE A 89 -3.90 -15.04 -6.85
C ILE A 89 -4.31 -16.51 -7.06
N LYS A 90 -3.35 -17.40 -7.26
CA LYS A 90 -3.64 -18.83 -7.45
C LYS A 90 -4.29 -19.45 -6.21
N ARG A 91 -3.83 -19.07 -5.00
CA ARG A 91 -4.45 -19.54 -3.76
C ARG A 91 -5.87 -19.00 -3.62
N HIS A 92 -6.12 -17.74 -4.00
CA HIS A 92 -7.48 -17.19 -4.00
C HIS A 92 -8.40 -17.91 -5.02
N TRP A 93 -7.92 -18.30 -6.19
CA TRP A 93 -8.71 -19.13 -7.11
C TRP A 93 -9.13 -20.47 -6.50
N GLN A 94 -8.21 -21.13 -5.77
CA GLN A 94 -8.54 -22.37 -5.04
C GLN A 94 -9.59 -22.12 -3.96
N ILE A 95 -9.39 -21.08 -3.14
CA ILE A 95 -10.33 -20.70 -2.08
C ILE A 95 -11.73 -20.42 -2.65
N ILE A 96 -11.81 -19.71 -3.78
CA ILE A 96 -13.09 -19.44 -4.45
C ILE A 96 -13.77 -20.72 -4.90
N ASN A 97 -13.03 -21.63 -5.50
CA ASN A 97 -13.59 -22.93 -5.95
C ASN A 97 -14.09 -23.76 -4.75
N GLU A 98 -13.35 -23.77 -3.64
CA GLU A 98 -13.79 -24.44 -2.40
C GLU A 98 -15.05 -23.77 -1.81
N LEU A 99 -15.11 -22.44 -1.78
CA LEU A 99 -16.30 -21.70 -1.35
C LEU A 99 -17.53 -22.01 -2.19
N LYS A 100 -17.38 -22.10 -3.50
CA LYS A 100 -18.48 -22.40 -4.43
C LYS A 100 -19.04 -23.82 -4.23
N VAL A 101 -18.20 -24.77 -3.85
CA VAL A 101 -18.65 -26.11 -3.48
C VAL A 101 -19.49 -26.10 -2.20
N LYS A 102 -19.07 -25.31 -1.19
CA LYS A 102 -19.69 -25.26 0.14
C LYS A 102 -20.87 -24.26 0.23
N SER A 103 -20.86 -23.23 -0.60
CA SER A 103 -21.85 -22.13 -0.60
C SER A 103 -22.13 -21.66 -2.03
N ALA A 104 -22.76 -22.49 -2.85
CA ALA A 104 -23.01 -22.23 -4.27
C ALA A 104 -23.82 -20.95 -4.55
N LYS A 105 -24.62 -20.49 -3.59
CA LYS A 105 -25.46 -19.28 -3.73
C LYS A 105 -24.67 -17.99 -3.47
N CYS A 106 -23.59 -18.06 -2.71
CA CYS A 106 -22.75 -16.91 -2.40
C CYS A 106 -22.04 -16.41 -3.68
N LYS A 107 -22.22 -15.12 -3.98
CA LYS A 107 -21.51 -14.49 -5.08
C LYS A 107 -20.13 -14.03 -4.62
N VAL A 108 -19.11 -14.38 -5.40
CA VAL A 108 -17.73 -14.01 -5.09
C VAL A 108 -17.27 -12.90 -6.02
N VAL A 109 -16.72 -11.84 -5.43
CA VAL A 109 -16.09 -10.70 -6.12
C VAL A 109 -14.59 -10.72 -5.83
N LEU A 110 -13.76 -10.74 -6.86
CA LEU A 110 -12.33 -10.44 -6.74
C LEU A 110 -12.04 -9.00 -7.14
N MET A 111 -11.17 -8.34 -6.38
CA MET A 111 -10.69 -6.98 -6.63
C MET A 111 -9.18 -6.88 -6.31
N GLY A 112 -8.51 -5.85 -6.79
CA GLY A 112 -7.07 -5.64 -6.56
C GLY A 112 -6.32 -5.30 -7.84
N ASP A 113 -5.01 -5.10 -7.71
CA ASP A 113 -4.14 -4.71 -8.82
C ASP A 113 -4.01 -5.82 -9.87
N HIS A 114 -3.87 -7.07 -9.44
CA HIS A 114 -3.83 -8.21 -10.36
C HIS A 114 -5.13 -8.33 -11.17
N ILE A 115 -6.28 -8.22 -10.50
CA ILE A 115 -7.60 -8.30 -11.15
C ILE A 115 -7.81 -7.15 -12.12
N THR A 116 -7.35 -5.95 -11.76
CA THR A 116 -7.43 -4.78 -12.64
C THR A 116 -6.64 -4.98 -13.92
N ALA A 117 -5.47 -5.65 -13.81
CA ALA A 117 -4.61 -5.92 -14.94
C ALA A 117 -5.07 -7.11 -15.80
N LEU A 118 -5.52 -8.19 -15.17
CA LEU A 118 -5.82 -9.49 -15.80
C LEU A 118 -7.17 -10.06 -15.32
N PRO A 119 -8.27 -9.34 -15.53
CA PRO A 119 -9.59 -9.75 -15.00
C PRO A 119 -10.11 -11.05 -15.60
N GLU A 120 -9.87 -11.27 -16.88
CA GLU A 120 -10.33 -12.46 -17.61
C GLU A 120 -9.65 -13.74 -17.11
N GLU A 121 -8.35 -13.65 -16.77
CA GLU A 121 -7.58 -14.79 -16.25
C GLU A 121 -8.22 -15.39 -14.99
N SER A 122 -8.71 -14.55 -14.07
CA SER A 122 -9.38 -15.03 -12.87
C SER A 122 -10.74 -15.68 -13.15
N LEU A 123 -11.47 -15.16 -14.10
CA LEU A 123 -12.71 -15.78 -14.56
C LEU A 123 -12.44 -17.16 -15.22
N GLN A 124 -11.34 -17.29 -15.96
CA GLN A 124 -10.97 -18.58 -16.61
C GLN A 124 -10.47 -19.62 -15.61
N ASN A 125 -9.77 -19.21 -14.54
CA ASN A 125 -9.10 -20.13 -13.60
C ASN A 125 -9.89 -20.38 -12.31
N SER A 126 -11.02 -19.72 -12.09
CA SER A 126 -11.85 -19.92 -10.90
C SER A 126 -13.35 -19.74 -11.20
N GLN A 127 -14.16 -20.11 -10.20
CA GLN A 127 -15.61 -19.91 -10.23
C GLN A 127 -16.03 -18.54 -9.67
N VAL A 128 -15.15 -17.51 -9.78
CA VAL A 128 -15.49 -16.15 -9.41
C VAL A 128 -16.66 -15.64 -10.23
N ASP A 129 -17.63 -14.95 -9.58
CA ASP A 129 -18.80 -14.40 -10.27
C ASP A 129 -18.48 -13.06 -10.92
N PHE A 130 -17.73 -12.21 -10.22
CA PHE A 130 -17.40 -10.85 -10.66
C PHE A 130 -15.91 -10.53 -10.43
N ALA A 131 -15.27 -9.94 -11.41
CA ALA A 131 -13.95 -9.35 -11.29
C ALA A 131 -14.08 -7.83 -11.40
N LEU A 132 -13.67 -7.12 -10.35
CA LEU A 132 -13.74 -5.65 -10.26
C LEU A 132 -12.39 -5.06 -10.67
N THR A 133 -12.39 -4.25 -11.72
CA THR A 133 -11.21 -3.49 -12.15
C THR A 133 -11.24 -2.05 -11.60
N GLY A 134 -10.06 -1.47 -11.41
CA GLY A 134 -9.90 -0.15 -10.81
C GLY A 134 -9.92 -0.16 -9.28
N GLY A 135 -9.59 0.98 -8.66
CA GLY A 135 -9.35 1.09 -7.23
C GLY A 135 -10.50 1.71 -6.41
N ASP A 136 -11.61 2.10 -7.03
CA ASP A 136 -12.76 2.71 -6.33
C ASP A 136 -13.73 1.63 -5.81
N TYR A 137 -13.21 0.69 -5.02
CA TYR A 137 -13.97 -0.47 -4.52
C TYR A 137 -15.26 -0.08 -3.79
N ASP A 138 -15.28 1.05 -3.09
CA ASP A 138 -16.43 1.55 -2.34
C ASP A 138 -17.63 1.85 -3.25
N PHE A 139 -17.43 2.69 -4.26
CA PHE A 139 -18.47 3.03 -5.21
C PHE A 139 -18.90 1.82 -6.04
N MET A 140 -17.93 1.04 -6.47
CA MET A 140 -18.19 -0.10 -7.35
C MET A 140 -18.91 -1.23 -6.62
N LEU A 141 -18.56 -1.57 -5.38
CA LEU A 141 -19.28 -2.59 -4.61
C LEU A 141 -20.72 -2.12 -4.27
N LEU A 142 -20.91 -0.82 -4.01
CA LEU A 142 -22.26 -0.27 -3.86
C LEU A 142 -23.06 -0.38 -5.18
N ASN A 143 -22.45 -0.08 -6.33
CA ASN A 143 -23.07 -0.27 -7.63
C ASN A 143 -23.47 -1.72 -7.88
N LEU A 144 -22.60 -2.70 -7.58
CA LEU A 144 -22.94 -4.11 -7.69
C LEU A 144 -24.10 -4.50 -6.77
N ALA A 145 -24.08 -4.06 -5.51
CA ALA A 145 -25.13 -4.32 -4.56
C ALA A 145 -26.49 -3.78 -5.04
N ASN A 146 -26.51 -2.55 -5.55
CA ASN A 146 -27.69 -1.94 -6.15
C ASN A 146 -28.15 -2.66 -7.43
N HIS A 147 -27.20 -3.08 -8.28
CA HIS A 147 -27.52 -3.89 -9.46
C HIS A 147 -28.27 -5.18 -9.08
N LEU A 148 -27.78 -5.91 -8.10
CA LEU A 148 -28.34 -7.21 -7.72
C LEU A 148 -29.70 -7.07 -6.98
N VAL A 149 -29.93 -5.98 -6.25
CA VAL A 149 -31.16 -5.77 -5.47
C VAL A 149 -32.19 -4.93 -6.20
N LYS A 150 -31.74 -3.87 -6.91
CA LYS A 150 -32.62 -2.86 -7.51
C LYS A 150 -32.65 -2.92 -9.04
N GLY A 151 -31.78 -3.73 -9.67
CA GLY A 151 -31.67 -3.81 -11.13
C GLY A 151 -30.99 -2.60 -11.77
N GLU A 152 -30.23 -1.81 -11.01
CA GLU A 152 -29.45 -0.69 -11.55
C GLU A 152 -28.40 -1.20 -12.56
N ALA A 153 -28.06 -0.39 -13.56
CA ALA A 153 -27.00 -0.76 -14.52
C ALA A 153 -25.64 -0.85 -13.84
N LEU A 154 -24.85 -1.85 -14.21
CA LEU A 154 -23.45 -1.92 -13.79
C LEU A 154 -22.64 -0.79 -14.43
N GLU A 155 -21.79 -0.16 -13.63
CA GLU A 155 -20.82 0.83 -14.11
C GLU A 155 -19.71 0.17 -14.93
N PRO A 156 -18.98 0.93 -15.78
CA PRO A 156 -17.76 0.42 -16.44
C PRO A 156 -16.71 -0.04 -15.41
N GLY A 157 -16.07 -1.18 -15.69
CA GLY A 157 -15.05 -1.78 -14.81
C GLY A 157 -15.38 -3.17 -14.29
N TRP A 158 -16.56 -3.69 -14.58
CA TRP A 158 -16.96 -5.04 -14.19
C TRP A 158 -16.67 -6.06 -15.27
N TRP A 159 -16.21 -7.25 -14.86
CA TRP A 159 -16.10 -8.46 -15.65
C TRP A 159 -16.88 -9.58 -14.95
N PHE A 160 -17.65 -10.35 -15.69
CA PHE A 160 -18.52 -11.40 -15.14
C PHE A 160 -18.87 -12.46 -16.20
N ARG A 161 -19.53 -13.55 -15.78
CA ARG A 161 -20.11 -14.51 -16.70
C ARG A 161 -21.58 -14.23 -16.88
N ASP A 162 -22.04 -14.27 -18.11
CA ASP A 162 -23.46 -14.20 -18.44
C ASP A 162 -24.18 -15.53 -18.24
N LYS A 163 -25.49 -15.57 -18.55
CA LYS A 163 -26.31 -16.77 -18.41
C LYS A 163 -25.86 -17.95 -19.27
N ASN A 164 -25.11 -17.69 -20.32
CA ASN A 164 -24.55 -18.68 -21.23
C ASN A 164 -23.11 -19.09 -20.83
N ASN A 165 -22.66 -18.67 -19.64
CA ASN A 165 -21.31 -18.86 -19.15
C ASN A 165 -20.21 -18.15 -19.98
N ALA A 166 -20.58 -17.23 -20.86
CA ALA A 166 -19.64 -16.41 -21.61
C ALA A 166 -19.10 -15.25 -20.76
N ILE A 167 -17.80 -14.97 -20.88
CA ILE A 167 -17.17 -13.85 -20.18
C ILE A 167 -17.59 -12.55 -20.87
N GLN A 168 -18.11 -11.61 -20.10
CA GLN A 168 -18.57 -10.29 -20.50
C GLN A 168 -17.88 -9.22 -19.67
N ASN A 169 -17.87 -7.98 -20.18
CA ASN A 169 -17.41 -6.81 -19.42
C ASN A 169 -18.24 -5.56 -19.74
N THR A 170 -18.22 -4.60 -18.81
CA THR A 170 -18.94 -3.34 -18.95
C THR A 170 -18.07 -2.20 -19.49
N GLY A 171 -16.91 -2.52 -20.05
CA GLY A 171 -15.92 -1.55 -20.53
C GLY A 171 -14.90 -1.14 -19.45
N PRO A 172 -13.94 -0.28 -19.83
CA PRO A 172 -12.84 0.09 -18.93
C PRO A 172 -13.33 0.94 -17.75
N PHE A 173 -12.75 0.68 -16.56
CA PHE A 173 -12.99 1.47 -15.36
C PHE A 173 -12.72 2.97 -15.57
N GLN A 174 -13.54 3.83 -14.98
CA GLN A 174 -13.47 5.27 -15.10
C GLN A 174 -13.29 5.96 -13.74
N LEU A 175 -12.27 6.83 -13.62
CA LEU A 175 -12.02 7.66 -12.44
C LEU A 175 -12.94 8.90 -12.45
N LYS A 176 -14.22 8.72 -12.11
CA LYS A 176 -15.23 9.79 -12.13
C LYS A 176 -15.82 10.13 -10.77
N HIS A 177 -15.60 9.29 -9.77
CA HIS A 177 -16.22 9.45 -8.46
C HIS A 177 -15.65 10.62 -7.68
N ASN A 178 -16.53 11.37 -7.03
CA ASN A 178 -16.14 12.44 -6.10
C ASN A 178 -15.86 11.84 -4.72
N LEU A 179 -14.65 12.04 -4.21
CA LEU A 179 -14.25 11.48 -2.91
C LEU A 179 -14.85 12.22 -1.70
N ASP A 180 -15.28 13.48 -1.87
CA ASP A 180 -15.90 14.26 -0.79
C ASP A 180 -17.30 13.76 -0.38
N VAL A 181 -17.95 12.93 -1.22
CA VAL A 181 -19.23 12.32 -0.85
C VAL A 181 -19.09 11.08 0.02
N LEU A 182 -17.87 10.56 0.17
CA LEU A 182 -17.62 9.38 0.99
C LEU A 182 -17.79 9.71 2.48
N PRO A 183 -18.47 8.84 3.22
CA PRO A 183 -18.53 8.96 4.68
C PRO A 183 -17.15 8.75 5.32
N PHE A 184 -16.98 9.24 6.53
CA PHE A 184 -15.85 8.79 7.36
C PHE A 184 -16.00 7.32 7.67
N ILE A 185 -14.89 6.58 7.59
CA ILE A 185 -14.91 5.13 7.80
C ILE A 185 -15.45 4.79 9.18
N ASP A 186 -16.43 3.90 9.23
CA ASP A 186 -16.93 3.28 10.47
C ASP A 186 -15.84 2.32 11.01
N ARG A 187 -15.02 2.87 11.88
CA ARG A 187 -13.83 2.20 12.43
C ARG A 187 -14.21 1.02 13.33
N GLU A 188 -15.34 1.08 14.01
CA GLU A 188 -15.81 -0.02 14.84
C GLU A 188 -16.31 -1.19 13.97
N LEU A 189 -17.08 -0.91 12.92
CA LEU A 189 -17.46 -1.93 11.94
C LEU A 189 -16.24 -2.68 11.38
N THR A 190 -15.18 -1.94 11.05
CA THR A 190 -14.00 -2.46 10.37
C THR A 190 -12.88 -2.86 11.32
N LYS A 191 -13.17 -2.99 12.63
CA LYS A 191 -12.27 -3.52 13.67
C LYS A 191 -10.88 -2.87 13.63
N TRP A 192 -10.82 -1.54 13.52
CA TRP A 192 -9.58 -0.79 13.30
C TRP A 192 -8.46 -1.10 14.30
N GLN A 193 -8.80 -1.53 15.51
CA GLN A 193 -7.85 -1.88 16.57
C GLN A 193 -6.90 -3.01 16.17
N LEU A 194 -7.32 -3.93 15.28
CA LEU A 194 -6.46 -5.01 14.75
C LEU A 194 -5.19 -4.46 14.08
N TYR A 195 -5.28 -3.28 13.50
CA TYR A 195 -4.21 -2.63 12.71
C TYR A 195 -3.43 -1.58 13.51
N ALA A 196 -3.93 -1.20 14.69
CA ALA A 196 -3.47 0.00 15.41
C ALA A 196 -2.11 -0.17 16.10
N TYR A 197 -1.67 -1.41 16.37
CA TYR A 197 -0.50 -1.70 17.17
C TYR A 197 0.58 -2.50 16.44
N LYS A 198 0.21 -3.37 15.51
CA LYS A 198 1.11 -4.26 14.77
C LYS A 198 1.54 -3.65 13.43
N ASN A 199 2.03 -2.40 13.46
CA ASN A 199 2.50 -1.70 12.27
C ASN A 199 3.85 -1.00 12.52
N GLY A 200 4.76 -1.09 11.56
CA GLY A 200 6.11 -0.53 11.66
C GLY A 200 6.18 0.98 11.48
N ASN A 201 5.18 1.57 10.85
CA ASN A 201 5.15 3.01 10.55
C ASN A 201 4.79 3.85 11.79
N PHE A 202 4.12 3.26 12.79
CA PHE A 202 3.69 3.98 13.98
C PHE A 202 4.76 3.95 15.08
N LYS A 203 5.27 5.11 15.42
CA LYS A 203 6.10 5.33 16.60
C LYS A 203 5.23 5.47 17.85
N ARG A 204 4.04 6.03 17.71
CA ARG A 204 3.05 6.22 18.77
C ARG A 204 1.81 5.40 18.47
N THR A 205 1.38 4.57 19.44
CA THR A 205 0.20 3.72 19.30
C THR A 205 -0.88 4.09 20.31
N PRO A 206 -2.16 3.88 20.00
CA PRO A 206 -2.68 3.31 18.76
C PRO A 206 -2.48 4.26 17.56
N GLY A 207 -2.13 3.69 16.41
CA GLY A 207 -2.04 4.40 15.15
C GLY A 207 -3.19 4.04 14.21
N SER A 208 -3.45 4.88 13.20
CA SER A 208 -4.43 4.58 12.16
C SER A 208 -4.03 5.19 10.83
N TYR A 209 -4.72 4.79 9.78
CA TYR A 209 -4.54 5.32 8.44
C TYR A 209 -5.65 6.31 8.09
N MET A 210 -5.35 7.27 7.22
CA MET A 210 -6.31 8.07 6.48
C MET A 210 -5.85 8.20 5.03
N MET A 211 -6.74 8.61 4.14
CA MET A 211 -6.45 8.75 2.72
C MET A 211 -7.17 9.99 2.18
N SER A 212 -6.44 11.08 2.05
CA SER A 212 -6.97 12.35 1.54
C SER A 212 -7.06 12.39 0.03
N GLY A 213 -6.10 11.75 -0.66
CA GLY A 213 -6.08 11.60 -2.11
C GLY A 213 -5.97 10.13 -2.48
N ARG A 214 -6.76 9.68 -3.46
CA ARG A 214 -6.76 8.27 -3.86
C ARG A 214 -5.68 7.96 -4.88
N ASP A 215 -5.43 8.87 -5.76
CA ASP A 215 -4.47 8.71 -6.83
C ASP A 215 -3.07 9.23 -6.43
N CYS A 216 -2.12 9.23 -7.35
CA CYS A 216 -0.83 9.91 -7.18
C CYS A 216 -0.76 11.07 -8.17
N TRP A 217 -0.48 12.28 -7.70
CA TRP A 217 -0.42 13.45 -8.59
C TRP A 217 0.69 13.36 -9.65
N TRP A 218 1.68 12.50 -9.45
CA TRP A 218 2.62 12.13 -10.51
C TRP A 218 2.06 11.00 -11.39
N GLY A 219 1.73 9.84 -10.81
CA GLY A 219 1.02 8.72 -11.44
C GLY A 219 1.67 8.09 -12.68
N LYS A 220 2.97 8.35 -12.95
CA LYS A 220 3.64 7.97 -14.19
C LYS A 220 4.83 7.02 -14.01
N CYS A 221 5.12 6.60 -12.79
CA CYS A 221 6.21 5.67 -12.53
C CYS A 221 5.91 4.31 -13.16
N THR A 222 6.83 3.80 -14.01
CA THR A 222 6.58 2.62 -14.84
C THR A 222 6.46 1.30 -14.06
N PHE A 223 6.92 1.26 -12.82
CA PHE A 223 6.88 0.08 -11.95
C PHE A 223 5.69 0.05 -10.98
N CYS A 224 4.99 1.18 -10.81
CA CYS A 224 4.05 1.34 -9.70
C CYS A 224 2.66 0.80 -10.05
N SER A 225 2.19 -0.21 -9.32
CA SER A 225 0.84 -0.78 -9.49
C SER A 225 -0.29 0.18 -9.09
N TRP A 226 0.03 1.26 -8.40
CA TRP A 226 -0.94 2.31 -8.08
C TRP A 226 -1.57 2.91 -9.34
N SER A 227 -0.78 3.10 -10.41
CA SER A 227 -1.28 3.58 -11.70
C SER A 227 -2.14 2.56 -12.45
N THR A 228 -2.03 1.28 -12.12
CA THR A 228 -2.92 0.23 -12.63
C THR A 228 -4.32 0.37 -12.03
N LEU A 229 -4.40 0.57 -10.71
CA LEU A 229 -5.68 0.75 -9.99
C LEU A 229 -6.37 2.09 -10.32
N PHE A 230 -5.58 3.14 -10.53
CA PHE A 230 -6.05 4.50 -10.77
C PHE A 230 -5.50 5.03 -12.11
N PRO A 231 -6.01 4.52 -13.24
CA PRO A 231 -5.50 4.86 -14.57
C PRO A 231 -5.86 6.30 -14.97
N GLY A 232 -5.09 6.87 -15.89
CA GLY A 232 -5.40 8.14 -16.53
C GLY A 232 -4.88 9.39 -15.85
N GLY A 233 -4.11 9.29 -14.76
CA GLY A 233 -3.34 10.42 -14.20
C GLY A 233 -4.17 11.58 -13.65
N ARG A 234 -5.43 11.37 -13.32
CA ARG A 234 -6.23 12.33 -12.55
C ARG A 234 -5.89 12.17 -11.08
N PHE A 235 -5.62 13.29 -10.42
CA PHE A 235 -5.40 13.31 -8.98
C PHE A 235 -6.65 13.84 -8.27
N ARG A 236 -7.40 12.94 -7.66
CA ARG A 236 -8.62 13.26 -6.90
C ARG A 236 -8.27 13.34 -5.43
N THR A 237 -8.70 14.41 -4.79
CA THR A 237 -8.53 14.62 -3.36
C THR A 237 -9.86 14.96 -2.71
N ARG A 238 -9.99 14.60 -1.46
CA ARG A 238 -10.99 15.19 -0.57
C ARG A 238 -10.56 16.61 -0.24
N SER A 239 -11.51 17.47 0.10
CA SER A 239 -11.20 18.81 0.60
C SER A 239 -10.34 18.74 1.87
N ALA A 240 -9.46 19.73 2.09
CA ALA A 240 -8.66 19.81 3.30
C ALA A 240 -9.56 19.85 4.56
N LYS A 241 -10.72 20.53 4.46
CA LYS A 241 -11.73 20.56 5.53
C LYS A 241 -12.23 19.15 5.88
N SER A 242 -12.61 18.34 4.88
CA SER A 242 -13.06 16.96 5.08
C SER A 242 -11.98 16.09 5.72
N ALA A 243 -10.72 16.22 5.25
CA ALA A 243 -9.58 15.52 5.83
C ALA A 243 -9.32 15.91 7.30
N LEU A 244 -9.43 17.21 7.64
CA LEU A 244 -9.31 17.72 9.01
C LEU A 244 -10.44 17.22 9.92
N ASP A 245 -11.66 17.12 9.40
CA ASP A 245 -12.79 16.60 10.15
C ASP A 245 -12.57 15.11 10.49
N GLU A 246 -12.03 14.30 9.55
CA GLU A 246 -11.65 12.90 9.82
C GLU A 246 -10.53 12.81 10.86
N VAL A 247 -9.51 13.68 10.82
CA VAL A 247 -8.49 13.75 11.88
C VAL A 247 -9.15 13.97 13.24
N GLY A 248 -10.17 14.82 13.32
CA GLY A 248 -10.94 15.04 14.55
C GLY A 248 -11.61 13.77 15.08
N GLU A 249 -12.21 12.97 14.20
CA GLU A 249 -12.80 11.67 14.56
C GLU A 249 -11.72 10.68 15.03
N LEU A 250 -10.58 10.59 14.35
CA LEU A 250 -9.49 9.72 14.77
C LEU A 250 -8.93 10.12 16.16
N ILE A 251 -8.86 11.41 16.45
CA ILE A 251 -8.45 11.90 17.79
C ILE A 251 -9.47 11.48 18.86
N LYS A 252 -10.78 11.52 18.58
CA LYS A 252 -11.83 11.06 19.50
C LYS A 252 -11.71 9.56 19.79
N LEU A 253 -11.30 8.76 18.81
CA LEU A 253 -11.02 7.33 18.96
C LEU A 253 -9.72 7.05 19.75
N GLY A 254 -8.97 8.09 20.13
CA GLY A 254 -7.71 7.95 20.89
C GLY A 254 -6.47 7.68 20.05
N VAL A 255 -6.55 7.80 18.72
CA VAL A 255 -5.41 7.66 17.81
C VAL A 255 -4.32 8.66 18.17
N LYS A 256 -3.06 8.19 18.20
CA LYS A 256 -1.87 8.99 18.54
C LYS A 256 -1.00 9.31 17.34
N GLU A 257 -1.10 8.50 16.28
CA GLU A 257 -0.36 8.71 15.04
C GLU A 257 -1.21 8.30 13.84
N ILE A 258 -1.23 9.16 12.82
CA ILE A 258 -1.94 8.94 11.56
C ILE A 258 -0.91 8.76 10.45
N PHE A 259 -1.08 7.73 9.63
CA PHE A 259 -0.39 7.62 8.35
C PHE A 259 -1.35 8.05 7.23
N GLU A 260 -1.03 9.14 6.57
CA GLU A 260 -1.75 9.63 5.40
C GLU A 260 -1.25 8.88 4.16
N ASP A 261 -2.07 7.94 3.66
CA ASP A 261 -1.68 6.93 2.68
C ASP A 261 -2.11 7.24 1.25
N SER A 262 -2.19 8.50 0.87
CA SER A 262 -2.29 8.90 -0.54
C SER A 262 -1.08 8.41 -1.34
N GLY A 263 -1.24 8.20 -2.65
CA GLY A 263 -0.14 7.83 -3.54
C GLY A 263 1.06 8.79 -3.46
N SER A 264 0.78 10.06 -3.26
CA SER A 264 1.67 11.11 -2.77
C SER A 264 0.78 12.17 -2.14
N LEU A 265 1.16 12.70 -0.97
CA LEU A 265 0.40 13.74 -0.27
C LEU A 265 0.05 14.89 -1.22
N PRO A 266 -1.19 15.42 -1.20
CA PRO A 266 -1.53 16.65 -1.93
C PRO A 266 -0.61 17.80 -1.49
N ILE A 267 -0.12 18.58 -2.43
CA ILE A 267 0.76 19.72 -2.20
C ILE A 267 0.08 21.06 -2.63
N GLY A 268 0.75 22.17 -2.41
CA GLY A 268 0.23 23.51 -2.72
C GLY A 268 -0.89 23.94 -1.76
N PRO A 269 -1.92 24.65 -2.24
CA PRO A 269 -2.95 25.25 -1.38
C PRO A 269 -3.65 24.25 -0.45
N TRP A 270 -3.88 23.02 -0.92
CA TRP A 270 -4.46 21.96 -0.09
C TRP A 270 -3.61 21.67 1.15
N LEU A 271 -2.29 21.54 0.97
CA LEU A 271 -1.36 21.25 2.07
C LEU A 271 -1.29 22.42 3.06
N GLU A 272 -1.27 23.64 2.56
CA GLU A 272 -1.27 24.85 3.39
C GLU A 272 -2.53 24.95 4.25
N GLU A 273 -3.72 24.74 3.64
CA GLU A 273 -5.00 24.72 4.33
C GLU A 273 -5.06 23.59 5.38
N PHE A 274 -4.62 22.39 5.03
CA PHE A 274 -4.58 21.27 5.95
C PHE A 274 -3.64 21.54 7.14
N CYS A 275 -2.43 22.02 6.89
CA CYS A 275 -1.47 22.32 7.93
C CYS A 275 -1.96 23.42 8.87
N GLN A 276 -2.52 24.52 8.31
CA GLN A 276 -3.07 25.60 9.10
C GLN A 276 -4.25 25.11 9.94
N GLY A 277 -5.16 24.33 9.36
CA GLY A 277 -6.29 23.74 10.08
C GLY A 277 -5.87 22.79 11.21
N MET A 278 -4.80 22.01 11.04
CA MET A 278 -4.21 21.19 12.10
C MET A 278 -3.75 22.06 13.30
N ILE A 279 -3.17 23.22 13.02
CA ILE A 279 -2.68 24.18 14.04
C ILE A 279 -3.87 24.86 14.72
N ASP A 280 -4.80 25.42 13.96
CA ASP A 280 -5.93 26.22 14.46
C ASP A 280 -6.89 25.38 15.32
N ARG A 281 -7.09 24.10 14.95
CA ARG A 281 -7.89 23.15 15.73
C ARG A 281 -7.10 22.52 16.90
N GLY A 282 -5.82 22.81 17.05
CA GLY A 282 -4.95 22.24 18.08
C GLY A 282 -4.71 20.75 17.95
N TYR A 283 -4.92 20.17 16.76
CA TYR A 283 -4.75 18.75 16.48
C TYR A 283 -3.29 18.33 16.48
N ASN A 284 -2.39 19.21 16.06
CA ASN A 284 -0.94 19.05 16.09
C ASN A 284 -0.36 18.74 17.48
N LYS A 285 -1.09 19.05 18.56
CA LYS A 285 -0.71 18.73 19.95
C LYS A 285 -1.24 17.37 20.41
N LYS A 286 -2.18 16.77 19.68
CA LYS A 286 -2.89 15.54 20.07
C LYS A 286 -2.42 14.34 19.27
N VAL A 287 -2.10 14.52 17.99
CA VAL A 287 -1.74 13.44 17.05
C VAL A 287 -0.56 13.87 16.18
N THR A 288 0.25 12.90 15.75
CA THR A 288 1.29 13.12 14.75
C THR A 288 0.85 12.53 13.41
N VAL A 289 1.32 13.11 12.31
CA VAL A 289 1.02 12.69 10.95
C VAL A 289 2.29 12.22 10.24
N SER A 290 2.20 11.13 9.51
CA SER A 290 3.23 10.63 8.59
C SER A 290 2.60 10.47 7.21
N CYS A 291 3.38 10.61 6.13
CA CYS A 291 2.84 10.55 4.77
C CYS A 291 3.86 10.11 3.73
N ASN A 292 3.37 9.79 2.53
CA ASN A 292 4.19 9.54 1.35
C ASN A 292 4.36 10.82 0.54
N MET A 293 5.58 11.10 0.09
CA MET A 293 5.88 12.26 -0.75
C MET A 293 6.97 11.97 -1.78
N ARG A 294 7.05 12.83 -2.78
CA ARG A 294 8.20 12.87 -3.70
C ARG A 294 9.28 13.78 -3.13
N ILE A 295 10.55 13.40 -3.29
CA ILE A 295 11.70 14.17 -2.77
C ILE A 295 11.71 15.61 -3.32
N ASN A 296 11.40 15.77 -4.61
CA ASN A 296 11.36 17.06 -5.30
C ASN A 296 9.96 17.70 -5.36
N GLY A 297 9.03 17.26 -4.50
CA GLY A 297 7.65 17.78 -4.48
C GLY A 297 7.53 19.17 -3.85
N ILE A 298 8.36 19.47 -2.85
CA ILE A 298 8.36 20.75 -2.14
C ILE A 298 9.77 21.35 -2.22
N LYS A 299 9.86 22.56 -2.75
CA LYS A 299 11.12 23.31 -2.89
C LYS A 299 11.29 24.39 -1.83
N GLU A 300 10.19 24.80 -1.19
CA GLU A 300 10.18 25.93 -0.25
C GLU A 300 10.43 25.45 1.19
N PRO A 301 11.52 25.88 1.86
CA PRO A 301 11.80 25.52 3.24
C PRO A 301 10.67 25.88 4.22
N ALA A 302 9.93 26.97 3.95
CA ALA A 302 8.81 27.40 4.77
C ALA A 302 7.67 26.37 4.83
N THR A 303 7.39 25.67 3.72
CA THR A 303 6.37 24.62 3.68
C THR A 303 6.76 23.42 4.57
N TRP A 304 8.02 23.02 4.57
CA TRP A 304 8.51 21.98 5.49
C TRP A 304 8.39 22.37 6.96
N GLN A 305 8.68 23.64 7.28
CA GLN A 305 8.50 24.17 8.63
C GLN A 305 7.02 24.20 9.04
N LEU A 306 6.13 24.58 8.12
CA LEU A 306 4.68 24.56 8.34
C LEU A 306 4.18 23.14 8.61
N MET A 307 4.61 22.15 7.82
CA MET A 307 4.29 20.74 8.07
C MET A 307 4.75 20.29 9.46
N LYS A 308 5.97 20.67 9.87
CA LYS A 308 6.46 20.35 11.22
C LYS A 308 5.59 20.95 12.31
N LYS A 309 5.22 22.23 12.18
CA LYS A 309 4.31 22.92 13.12
C LYS A 309 2.93 22.27 13.15
N ALA A 310 2.44 21.76 12.01
CA ALA A 310 1.17 21.05 11.88
C ALA A 310 1.20 19.63 12.48
N GLY A 311 2.34 19.14 12.98
CA GLY A 311 2.45 17.86 13.65
C GLY A 311 2.92 16.70 12.76
N PHE A 312 3.41 16.99 11.55
CA PHE A 312 4.04 15.94 10.74
C PHE A 312 5.31 15.42 11.41
N ARG A 313 5.55 14.11 11.29
CA ARG A 313 6.69 13.41 11.86
C ARG A 313 7.57 12.79 10.78
N MET A 314 7.10 11.73 10.15
CA MET A 314 7.85 10.95 9.18
C MET A 314 7.34 11.25 7.76
N ILE A 315 8.27 11.45 6.86
CA ILE A 315 7.97 11.61 5.43
C ILE A 315 8.65 10.47 4.68
N LEU A 316 7.84 9.64 4.03
CA LEU A 316 8.31 8.53 3.22
C LEU A 316 8.56 9.01 1.78
N PHE A 317 9.81 8.91 1.35
CA PHE A 317 10.27 9.31 0.03
C PHE A 317 10.70 8.12 -0.81
N GLY A 318 10.21 8.06 -2.05
CA GLY A 318 10.74 7.13 -3.03
C GLY A 318 12.04 7.67 -3.64
N LEU A 319 13.21 7.18 -3.20
CA LEU A 319 14.51 7.42 -3.83
C LEU A 319 14.68 6.55 -5.07
N GLU A 320 14.37 5.28 -4.95
CA GLU A 320 14.36 4.17 -5.90
C GLU A 320 15.76 3.79 -6.41
N SER A 321 16.53 4.72 -7.00
CA SER A 321 17.87 4.48 -7.55
C SER A 321 18.73 5.74 -7.51
N ALA A 322 20.06 5.58 -7.46
CA ALA A 322 21.06 6.64 -7.67
C ALA A 322 21.59 6.67 -9.11
N SER A 323 21.05 5.89 -10.03
CA SER A 323 21.33 5.97 -11.45
C SER A 323 20.34 6.90 -12.14
N GLN A 324 20.81 7.99 -12.75
CA GLN A 324 19.95 8.91 -13.50
C GLN A 324 19.26 8.22 -14.66
N GLU A 325 19.96 7.29 -15.33
CA GLU A 325 19.38 6.50 -16.41
C GLU A 325 18.20 5.67 -15.89
N THR A 326 18.36 5.01 -14.76
CA THR A 326 17.27 4.24 -14.12
C THR A 326 16.11 5.14 -13.73
N LEU A 327 16.37 6.29 -13.08
CA LEU A 327 15.30 7.25 -12.73
C LEU A 327 14.53 7.74 -13.96
N ASN A 328 15.21 7.93 -15.09
CA ASN A 328 14.57 8.30 -16.35
C ASN A 328 13.73 7.14 -16.93
N LYS A 329 14.28 5.93 -16.99
CA LYS A 329 13.57 4.74 -17.51
C LYS A 329 12.32 4.39 -16.70
N ILE A 330 12.37 4.56 -15.38
CA ILE A 330 11.19 4.36 -14.51
C ILE A 330 10.25 5.58 -14.48
N ASN A 331 10.54 6.61 -15.25
CA ASN A 331 9.76 7.85 -15.31
C ASN A 331 9.52 8.49 -13.93
N LYS A 332 10.55 8.49 -13.08
CA LYS A 332 10.45 9.05 -11.72
C LYS A 332 10.42 10.59 -11.74
N ASN A 333 10.94 11.24 -12.80
CA ASN A 333 11.10 12.69 -12.88
C ASN A 333 11.76 13.26 -11.61
N LEU A 334 12.89 12.70 -11.27
CA LEU A 334 13.75 13.07 -10.15
C LEU A 334 15.18 13.07 -10.67
N LYS A 335 15.93 14.13 -10.41
CA LYS A 335 17.35 14.16 -10.68
C LYS A 335 18.12 13.68 -9.46
N VAL A 336 19.19 12.90 -9.68
CA VAL A 336 20.03 12.40 -8.57
C VAL A 336 20.56 13.55 -7.72
N GLU A 337 20.93 14.68 -8.34
CA GLU A 337 21.39 15.90 -7.68
C GLU A 337 20.33 16.59 -6.78
N GLU A 338 19.03 16.29 -6.96
CA GLU A 338 17.94 16.82 -6.13
C GLU A 338 17.72 16.02 -4.84
N ILE A 339 18.27 14.79 -4.74
CA ILE A 339 17.97 13.85 -3.64
C ILE A 339 18.47 14.41 -2.30
N GLU A 340 19.77 14.70 -2.21
CA GLU A 340 20.36 15.17 -0.95
C GLU A 340 19.80 16.53 -0.52
N PRO A 341 19.67 17.56 -1.40
CA PRO A 341 19.06 18.83 -1.03
C PRO A 341 17.62 18.70 -0.54
N GLY A 342 16.79 17.88 -1.19
CA GLY A 342 15.40 17.66 -0.79
C GLY A 342 15.29 17.03 0.60
N LEU A 343 16.06 15.96 0.85
CA LEU A 343 16.12 15.32 2.16
C LEU A 343 16.66 16.25 3.26
N LYS A 344 17.65 17.08 2.92
CA LYS A 344 18.23 18.06 3.84
C LYS A 344 17.21 19.11 4.28
N MET A 345 16.42 19.66 3.35
CA MET A 345 15.35 20.61 3.69
C MET A 345 14.33 20.00 4.66
N CYS A 346 13.85 18.78 4.36
CA CYS A 346 12.94 18.04 5.24
C CYS A 346 13.56 17.82 6.64
N LYS A 347 14.83 17.38 6.70
CA LYS A 347 15.53 17.13 7.95
C LYS A 347 15.78 18.38 8.76
N GLN A 348 16.14 19.49 8.13
CA GLN A 348 16.36 20.80 8.78
C GLN A 348 15.07 21.36 9.40
N ALA A 349 13.90 21.03 8.86
CA ALA A 349 12.62 21.36 9.47
C ALA A 349 12.30 20.48 10.70
N GLY A 350 13.14 19.50 11.04
CA GLY A 350 12.94 18.61 12.19
C GLY A 350 12.01 17.44 11.91
N LEU A 351 11.81 17.07 10.64
CA LEU A 351 11.07 15.89 10.21
C LEU A 351 11.99 14.67 10.14
N GLU A 352 11.41 13.49 10.07
CA GLU A 352 12.10 12.18 9.99
C GLU A 352 11.99 11.62 8.57
N PRO A 353 12.98 11.85 7.67
CA PRO A 353 12.94 11.27 6.34
C PRO A 353 13.10 9.73 6.38
N HIS A 354 12.18 9.04 5.71
CA HIS A 354 12.26 7.64 5.36
C HIS A 354 12.49 7.52 3.86
N ILE A 355 13.41 6.68 3.40
CA ILE A 355 13.61 6.44 1.97
C ILE A 355 13.26 5.01 1.58
N THR A 356 12.74 4.84 0.35
CA THR A 356 12.65 3.54 -0.29
C THR A 356 13.67 3.44 -1.41
N ALA A 357 14.30 2.27 -1.57
CA ALA A 357 15.22 1.98 -2.66
C ALA A 357 14.95 0.58 -3.21
N MET A 358 15.14 0.42 -4.51
CA MET A 358 14.91 -0.84 -5.20
C MET A 358 16.17 -1.28 -5.96
N ILE A 359 16.42 -2.59 -5.97
CA ILE A 359 17.49 -3.25 -6.72
C ILE A 359 16.88 -4.27 -7.66
N GLY A 360 17.53 -4.54 -8.79
CA GLY A 360 17.16 -5.58 -9.74
C GLY A 360 16.38 -5.08 -10.95
N TYR A 361 16.62 -3.85 -11.40
CA TYR A 361 16.09 -3.38 -12.69
C TYR A 361 16.68 -4.19 -13.86
N PRO A 362 15.92 -4.46 -14.93
CA PRO A 362 16.41 -5.31 -16.04
C PRO A 362 17.64 -4.74 -16.77
N TRP A 363 17.85 -3.44 -16.67
CA TRP A 363 18.99 -2.73 -17.28
C TRP A 363 20.08 -2.33 -16.28
N GLU A 364 19.95 -2.75 -15.01
CA GLU A 364 20.82 -2.28 -13.93
C GLU A 364 22.14 -3.06 -13.94
N SER A 365 23.26 -2.34 -14.05
CA SER A 365 24.59 -2.90 -13.83
C SER A 365 24.90 -2.99 -12.32
N ARG A 366 25.90 -3.80 -11.98
CA ARG A 366 26.41 -3.88 -10.59
C ARG A 366 26.88 -2.52 -10.08
N ALA A 367 27.47 -1.69 -10.96
CA ALA A 367 27.92 -0.34 -10.61
C ALA A 367 26.74 0.60 -10.31
N ASP A 368 25.61 0.47 -11.01
CA ASP A 368 24.41 1.26 -10.74
C ASP A 368 23.80 0.91 -9.38
N ALA A 369 23.66 -0.39 -9.09
CA ALA A 369 23.17 -0.87 -7.81
C ALA A 369 24.08 -0.40 -6.67
N GLN A 370 25.40 -0.49 -6.85
CA GLN A 370 26.39 -0.03 -5.86
C GLN A 370 26.28 1.47 -5.61
N ARG A 371 26.09 2.31 -6.65
CA ARG A 371 25.85 3.76 -6.47
C ARG A 371 24.62 4.04 -5.60
N THR A 372 23.56 3.26 -5.75
CA THR A 372 22.35 3.39 -4.93
C THR A 372 22.64 3.07 -3.45
N ILE A 373 23.41 2.01 -3.20
CA ILE A 373 23.84 1.62 -1.86
C ILE A 373 24.73 2.69 -1.23
N ASP A 374 25.70 3.18 -1.97
CA ASP A 374 26.67 4.16 -1.48
C ASP A 374 25.98 5.50 -1.15
N LEU A 375 25.04 5.94 -1.99
CA LEU A 375 24.24 7.12 -1.72
C LEU A 375 23.39 6.93 -0.43
N ALA A 376 22.72 5.79 -0.29
CA ALA A 376 21.94 5.52 0.91
C ALA A 376 22.81 5.55 2.17
N LYS A 377 23.98 4.88 2.15
CA LYS A 377 24.93 4.87 3.26
C LYS A 377 25.44 6.29 3.59
N ASP A 378 25.75 7.09 2.60
CA ASP A 378 26.21 8.47 2.78
C ASP A 378 25.12 9.35 3.41
N LEU A 379 23.88 9.24 2.93
CA LEU A 379 22.72 9.94 3.49
C LEU A 379 22.49 9.58 4.97
N PHE A 380 22.64 8.30 5.33
CA PHE A 380 22.59 7.85 6.73
C PHE A 380 23.75 8.39 7.55
N LYS A 381 24.98 8.36 7.03
CA LYS A 381 26.16 8.91 7.68
C LYS A 381 26.02 10.41 7.95
N LYS A 382 25.51 11.18 6.98
CA LYS A 382 25.22 12.60 7.11
C LYS A 382 24.04 12.91 8.05
N GLY A 383 23.23 11.93 8.42
CA GLY A 383 22.04 12.09 9.28
C GLY A 383 20.86 12.70 8.58
N LEU A 384 20.80 12.60 7.27
CA LEU A 384 19.71 13.12 6.44
C LEU A 384 18.55 12.14 6.30
N VAL A 385 18.75 10.87 6.71
CA VAL A 385 17.74 9.81 6.67
C VAL A 385 17.63 9.13 8.04
N ASP A 386 16.42 8.80 8.44
CA ASP A 386 16.11 8.16 9.72
C ASP A 386 15.78 6.68 9.59
N THR A 387 15.17 6.27 8.47
CA THR A 387 14.78 4.89 8.19
C THR A 387 14.84 4.60 6.69
N LEU A 388 14.94 3.32 6.34
CA LEU A 388 15.03 2.83 4.96
C LEU A 388 14.16 1.58 4.80
N GLN A 389 13.54 1.44 3.64
CA GLN A 389 13.01 0.19 3.14
C GLN A 389 13.70 -0.14 1.81
N ALA A 390 14.33 -1.30 1.74
CA ALA A 390 14.91 -1.82 0.52
C ALA A 390 14.08 -2.99 0.01
N THR A 391 13.86 -3.08 -1.30
CA THR A 391 13.08 -4.14 -1.92
C THR A 391 13.74 -4.61 -3.23
N VAL A 392 13.49 -5.88 -3.58
CA VAL A 392 13.72 -6.37 -4.93
C VAL A 392 12.59 -5.88 -5.82
N LEU A 393 12.93 -5.31 -6.95
CA LEU A 393 11.94 -4.79 -7.89
C LEU A 393 11.14 -5.95 -8.53
N ILE A 394 9.83 -5.85 -8.48
CA ILE A 394 8.91 -6.78 -9.13
C ILE A 394 8.09 -6.04 -10.19
N PRO A 395 8.08 -6.51 -11.44
CA PRO A 395 7.19 -6.00 -12.47
C PRO A 395 5.80 -6.62 -12.31
N TYR A 396 4.90 -5.92 -11.62
CA TYR A 396 3.53 -6.42 -11.45
C TYR A 396 2.69 -6.25 -12.73
N PRO A 397 1.79 -7.21 -13.05
CA PRO A 397 0.87 -7.12 -14.17
C PRO A 397 0.14 -5.76 -14.22
N GLY A 398 -0.09 -5.23 -15.42
CA GLY A 398 -0.72 -3.93 -15.64
C GLY A 398 0.23 -2.74 -15.58
N THR A 399 1.46 -2.91 -15.09
CA THR A 399 2.45 -1.84 -15.09
C THR A 399 3.19 -1.76 -16.43
N PRO A 400 3.62 -0.55 -16.87
CA PRO A 400 4.46 -0.43 -18.06
C PRO A 400 5.75 -1.26 -18.02
N LEU A 401 6.32 -1.45 -16.82
CA LEU A 401 7.51 -2.30 -16.63
C LEU A 401 7.19 -3.77 -16.92
N TYR A 402 6.05 -4.27 -16.50
CA TYR A 402 5.61 -5.65 -16.79
C TYR A 402 5.49 -5.86 -18.31
N LYS A 403 4.83 -4.93 -18.99
CA LYS A 403 4.70 -4.94 -20.45
C LYS A 403 6.07 -4.94 -21.14
N TYR A 404 6.97 -4.06 -20.69
CA TYR A 404 8.35 -4.01 -21.20
C TYR A 404 9.07 -5.36 -21.03
N CYS A 405 8.92 -6.00 -19.87
CA CYS A 405 9.52 -7.31 -19.59
C CYS A 405 8.94 -8.42 -20.49
N GLN A 406 7.63 -8.39 -20.75
CA GLN A 406 6.98 -9.34 -21.66
C GLN A 406 7.49 -9.18 -23.10
N GLU A 407 7.48 -7.96 -23.62
CA GLU A 407 7.87 -7.65 -25.00
C GLU A 407 9.33 -7.97 -25.30
N ASN A 408 10.19 -7.93 -24.27
CA ASN A 408 11.63 -8.21 -24.38
C ASN A 408 12.05 -9.59 -23.83
N ASN A 409 11.12 -10.47 -23.48
CA ASN A 409 11.38 -11.80 -22.92
C ASN A 409 12.31 -11.77 -21.69
N LEU A 410 12.09 -10.82 -20.77
CA LEU A 410 12.94 -10.57 -19.62
C LEU A 410 12.52 -11.29 -18.33
N PHE A 411 11.49 -12.14 -18.37
CA PHE A 411 11.12 -12.93 -17.20
C PHE A 411 12.03 -14.17 -17.03
N ASN A 412 12.45 -14.42 -15.77
CA ASN A 412 13.15 -15.65 -15.41
C ASN A 412 12.16 -16.83 -15.28
N PHE A 413 10.92 -16.52 -14.90
CA PHE A 413 9.83 -17.49 -14.72
C PHE A 413 8.47 -16.76 -14.79
N SER A 414 7.41 -17.51 -15.02
CA SER A 414 6.02 -17.01 -15.10
C SER A 414 5.18 -17.32 -13.86
N ASP A 415 5.76 -17.94 -12.83
CA ASP A 415 5.06 -18.33 -11.62
C ASP A 415 4.78 -17.14 -10.71
N TYR A 416 3.52 -16.73 -10.62
CA TYR A 416 3.10 -15.59 -9.81
C TYR A 416 3.40 -15.73 -8.30
N ASP A 417 3.45 -16.94 -7.75
CA ASP A 417 3.74 -17.20 -6.33
C ASP A 417 5.14 -16.72 -5.92
N ARG A 418 5.99 -16.45 -6.93
CA ARG A 418 7.36 -15.95 -6.79
C ARG A 418 7.50 -14.44 -6.96
N PHE A 419 6.40 -13.68 -7.18
CA PHE A 419 6.40 -12.22 -7.33
C PHE A 419 6.34 -11.51 -5.97
N ASP A 420 6.89 -12.08 -4.92
CA ASP A 420 6.77 -11.69 -3.51
C ASP A 420 7.94 -10.85 -2.97
N GLN A 421 8.76 -10.28 -3.84
CA GLN A 421 9.92 -9.42 -3.54
C GLN A 421 11.10 -10.13 -2.84
N ARG A 422 11.13 -11.46 -2.79
CA ARG A 422 12.21 -12.23 -2.18
C ARG A 422 13.31 -12.62 -3.15
N GLU A 423 13.00 -12.65 -4.45
CA GLU A 423 13.93 -13.03 -5.50
C GLU A 423 13.74 -12.17 -6.76
N GLN A 424 14.74 -12.21 -7.61
CA GLN A 424 14.72 -11.49 -8.87
C GLN A 424 13.82 -12.19 -9.89
N VAL A 425 12.75 -11.55 -10.30
CA VAL A 425 11.80 -12.05 -11.31
C VAL A 425 12.29 -11.77 -12.73
N MET A 426 13.08 -10.72 -12.91
CA MET A 426 13.54 -10.24 -14.21
C MET A 426 14.97 -10.66 -14.49
N LYS A 427 15.25 -10.97 -15.77
CA LYS A 427 16.61 -11.12 -16.27
C LYS A 427 17.32 -9.76 -16.26
N SER A 428 18.53 -9.73 -15.76
CA SER A 428 19.43 -8.57 -15.81
C SER A 428 20.87 -9.05 -15.84
N GLU A 429 21.83 -8.13 -15.86
CA GLU A 429 23.24 -8.42 -15.68
C GLU A 429 23.56 -9.02 -14.30
N LEU A 430 22.75 -8.67 -13.29
CA LEU A 430 22.90 -9.17 -11.93
C LEU A 430 22.27 -10.55 -11.79
N THR A 431 22.92 -11.45 -11.04
CA THR A 431 22.31 -12.72 -10.62
C THR A 431 21.31 -12.49 -9.49
N SER A 432 20.45 -13.46 -9.21
CA SER A 432 19.51 -13.39 -8.09
C SER A 432 20.23 -13.27 -6.74
N GLU A 433 21.37 -13.94 -6.59
CA GLU A 433 22.25 -13.86 -5.43
C GLU A 433 22.86 -12.46 -5.28
N ASP A 434 23.29 -11.84 -6.39
CA ASP A 434 23.79 -10.45 -6.38
C ASP A 434 22.69 -9.50 -5.91
N VAL A 435 21.48 -9.60 -6.45
CA VAL A 435 20.35 -8.74 -6.07
C VAL A 435 20.00 -8.89 -4.59
N LYS A 436 19.93 -10.14 -4.08
CA LYS A 436 19.72 -10.41 -2.66
C LYS A 436 20.84 -9.83 -1.79
N ALA A 437 22.09 -10.03 -2.18
CA ALA A 437 23.26 -9.54 -1.44
C ALA A 437 23.29 -8.01 -1.38
N LEU A 438 23.05 -7.34 -2.51
CA LEU A 438 23.00 -5.87 -2.63
C LEU A 438 21.82 -5.27 -1.84
N THR A 439 20.64 -5.89 -1.91
CA THR A 439 19.49 -5.48 -1.12
C THR A 439 19.77 -5.60 0.38
N ARG A 440 20.41 -6.69 0.80
CA ARG A 440 20.86 -6.87 2.20
C ARG A 440 21.90 -5.82 2.60
N ASP A 441 22.82 -5.43 1.69
CA ASP A 441 23.83 -4.43 1.98
C ASP A 441 23.25 -3.03 2.21
N LEU A 442 22.11 -2.69 1.60
CA LEU A 442 21.36 -1.47 1.90
C LEU A 442 20.95 -1.41 3.38
N TYR A 443 20.51 -2.53 3.96
CA TYR A 443 20.14 -2.58 5.38
C TYR A 443 21.33 -2.40 6.35
N LYS A 444 22.56 -2.66 5.91
CA LYS A 444 23.76 -2.37 6.70
C LYS A 444 23.97 -0.88 6.96
N SER A 445 23.26 0.01 6.25
CA SER A 445 23.26 1.45 6.52
C SER A 445 22.86 1.78 7.96
N PHE A 446 22.03 0.95 8.58
CA PHE A 446 21.61 1.08 10.00
C PHE A 446 22.72 0.71 11.01
N ALA A 447 23.77 0.03 10.58
CA ALA A 447 24.86 -0.42 11.45
C ALA A 447 25.98 0.63 11.60
N SER A 448 25.84 1.83 10.98
CA SER A 448 26.88 2.86 11.11
C SER A 448 26.94 3.41 12.55
N PRO A 449 28.14 3.52 13.16
CA PRO A 449 28.28 4.05 14.52
C PRO A 449 27.65 5.43 14.70
N GLN A 450 27.80 6.31 13.69
CA GLN A 450 27.23 7.67 13.69
C GLN A 450 25.71 7.64 13.74
N PHE A 451 25.07 6.72 13.02
CA PHE A 451 23.61 6.55 13.05
C PHE A 451 23.15 6.07 14.44
N ILE A 452 23.81 5.04 15.00
CA ILE A 452 23.47 4.48 16.31
C ILE A 452 23.59 5.55 17.40
N ILE A 453 24.70 6.30 17.45
CA ILE A 453 24.92 7.37 18.41
C ILE A 453 23.80 8.42 18.31
N ARG A 454 23.47 8.87 17.08
CA ARG A 454 22.37 9.85 16.90
C ARG A 454 21.04 9.31 17.38
N LYS A 455 20.73 8.04 17.15
CA LYS A 455 19.46 7.43 17.60
C LYS A 455 19.40 7.34 19.12
N ILE A 456 20.51 7.01 19.78
CA ILE A 456 20.60 7.00 21.25
C ILE A 456 20.41 8.43 21.80
N LEU A 457 21.12 9.41 21.23
CA LEU A 457 21.00 10.81 21.66
C LEU A 457 19.62 11.44 21.37
N ALA A 458 18.85 10.87 20.44
CA ALA A 458 17.50 11.32 20.12
C ALA A 458 16.42 10.75 21.06
N ILE A 459 16.74 9.85 21.98
CA ILE A 459 15.79 9.30 22.96
C ILE A 459 15.32 10.39 23.91
N ARG A 460 14.01 10.62 24.00
CA ARG A 460 13.37 11.59 24.91
C ARG A 460 12.30 10.94 25.78
N SER A 461 11.91 9.70 25.51
CA SER A 461 10.81 9.03 26.19
C SER A 461 10.98 7.49 26.19
N LEU A 462 10.27 6.81 27.09
CA LEU A 462 10.17 5.34 27.07
C LEU A 462 9.56 4.82 25.76
N ALA A 463 8.70 5.60 25.12
CA ALA A 463 8.12 5.25 23.81
C ALA A 463 9.20 5.19 22.72
N ASP A 464 10.20 6.09 22.77
CA ASP A 464 11.33 6.05 21.83
C ASP A 464 12.16 4.79 22.00
N ILE A 465 12.43 4.38 23.24
CA ILE A 465 13.17 3.14 23.55
C ILE A 465 12.39 1.93 23.01
N LYS A 466 11.10 1.82 23.32
CA LYS A 466 10.25 0.72 22.83
C LYS A 466 10.23 0.66 21.31
N PHE A 467 10.12 1.81 20.64
CA PHE A 467 10.15 1.89 19.19
C PHE A 467 11.50 1.44 18.61
N LEU A 468 12.62 1.87 19.18
CA LEU A 468 13.95 1.46 18.73
C LEU A 468 14.18 -0.05 18.88
N VAL A 469 13.79 -0.64 20.02
CA VAL A 469 13.89 -2.09 20.26
C VAL A 469 13.02 -2.86 19.26
N LYS A 470 11.77 -2.43 19.05
CA LYS A 470 10.86 -3.03 18.05
C LYS A 470 11.42 -2.92 16.64
N SER A 471 12.01 -1.77 16.29
CA SER A 471 12.60 -1.54 14.97
C SER A 471 13.86 -2.38 14.73
N ALA A 472 14.71 -2.54 15.77
CA ALA A 472 15.89 -3.40 15.70
C ALA A 472 15.51 -4.88 15.51
N ALA A 473 14.51 -5.37 16.24
CA ALA A 473 14.00 -6.73 16.08
C ALA A 473 13.43 -6.98 14.67
N LYS A 474 12.68 -6.01 14.12
CA LYS A 474 12.17 -6.10 12.73
C LYS A 474 13.29 -6.08 11.71
N LEU A 475 14.32 -5.25 11.90
CA LEU A 475 15.48 -5.20 11.01
C LEU A 475 16.21 -6.57 10.99
N LEU A 476 16.40 -7.20 12.14
CA LEU A 476 16.98 -8.54 12.21
C LEU A 476 16.12 -9.57 11.47
N GLY A 477 14.80 -9.52 11.61
CA GLY A 477 13.87 -10.36 10.86
C GLY A 477 14.01 -10.15 9.34
N HIS A 478 14.05 -8.91 8.86
CA HIS A 478 14.23 -8.62 7.44
C HIS A 478 15.58 -9.11 6.88
N LEU A 479 16.65 -9.05 7.66
CA LEU A 479 17.94 -9.60 7.24
C LEU A 479 17.88 -11.12 7.02
N THR A 480 17.04 -11.83 7.76
CA THR A 480 16.82 -13.28 7.58
C THR A 480 15.94 -13.60 6.36
N ASP A 481 15.04 -12.70 5.94
CA ASP A 481 14.18 -12.86 4.75
C ASP A 481 14.98 -12.97 3.46
N PHE A 482 16.15 -12.32 3.39
CA PHE A 482 17.07 -12.39 2.26
C PHE A 482 18.21 -13.41 2.47
N GLY A 483 18.17 -14.20 3.52
CA GLY A 483 19.25 -15.12 3.93
C GLY A 483 18.98 -16.60 3.69
N LYS A 484 17.77 -16.95 3.27
CA LYS A 484 17.36 -18.34 2.98
C LYS A 484 17.18 -18.56 1.49
#